data_31239a889065cae9499215884729c2d8
#
_entry.id   31239a889065cae9499215884729c2d8
#
_cell.length_a   1.000
_cell.length_b   1.000
_cell.length_c   1.000
_cell.angle_alpha   90.00
_cell.angle_beta   90.00
_cell.angle_gamma   90.00
#
_symmetry.space_group_name_H-M   'P 1'
#
loop_
_entity.id
_entity.type
_entity.pdbx_description
1 polymer ?
#
loop_
_entity_poly.entity_id
_entity_poly.type
_entity_poly.pdbx_seq_one_letter_code
_entity_poly.pdbx_strand_id
1 'polypeptide(L)'
;MIHNFEGYEGYPHIGIDSIEKETGRLVGYRTIADDGVVSGKYLFTPAHIIYSKIRPNLNKVALPDFEGLCSADAYPILVKEEICNREYLGYTLRSKCFLDYILAFSNRTNMPKVNKNQVEGFRLPLPPMDLQNQFADFVRQVDKSKVAIQKSLDETKLLFDSLMQEYFG
;
A
#
# COMPACT_ATOMS: atom_id res chain seq x y z
N MET A 1 11.01 -4.38 -15.63
CA MET A 1 11.87 -4.23 -14.43
C MET A 1 13.05 -3.35 -14.83
N ILE A 2 13.37 -2.34 -14.05
CA ILE A 2 14.47 -1.38 -14.26
C ILE A 2 15.67 -1.86 -13.47
N HIS A 3 16.83 -1.93 -14.09
CA HIS A 3 18.12 -2.36 -13.50
C HIS A 3 19.18 -1.25 -13.54
N ASN A 4 19.08 -0.32 -14.49
CA ASN A 4 19.86 0.91 -14.51
C ASN A 4 18.99 2.03 -13.92
N PHE A 5 19.48 2.72 -12.90
CA PHE A 5 18.75 3.77 -12.18
C PHE A 5 19.18 5.19 -12.58
N GLU A 6 19.96 5.31 -13.65
CA GLU A 6 20.31 6.61 -14.23
C GLU A 6 19.00 7.38 -14.62
N GLY A 7 18.84 8.58 -14.08
CA GLY A 7 17.63 9.38 -14.23
C GLY A 7 16.51 9.03 -13.25
N TYR A 8 16.68 8.02 -12.37
CA TYR A 8 15.71 7.65 -11.33
C TYR A 8 16.21 7.89 -9.91
N GLU A 9 17.36 8.54 -9.73
CA GLU A 9 18.04 8.72 -8.44
C GLU A 9 17.14 9.41 -7.41
N GLY A 10 16.37 10.40 -7.85
CA GLY A 10 15.43 11.16 -7.02
C GLY A 10 14.05 10.51 -6.87
N TYR A 11 13.78 9.39 -7.54
CA TYR A 11 12.46 8.73 -7.45
C TYR A 11 12.26 8.09 -6.07
N PRO A 12 11.05 8.21 -5.50
CA PRO A 12 10.69 7.48 -4.29
C PRO A 12 10.87 5.97 -4.47
N HIS A 13 11.54 5.32 -3.52
CA HIS A 13 11.70 3.88 -3.48
C HIS A 13 10.76 3.27 -2.44
N ILE A 14 9.81 2.45 -2.89
CA ILE A 14 8.88 1.74 -2.02
C ILE A 14 9.37 0.31 -1.81
N GLY A 15 10.07 0.12 -0.70
CA GLY A 15 10.38 -1.21 -0.17
C GLY A 15 9.12 -1.86 0.44
N ILE A 16 9.15 -3.17 0.64
CA ILE A 16 8.03 -3.86 1.30
C ILE A 16 7.83 -3.36 2.73
N ASP A 17 8.91 -2.96 3.41
CA ASP A 17 8.84 -2.47 4.79
C ASP A 17 8.29 -1.04 4.87
N SER A 18 8.32 -0.29 3.78
CA SER A 18 7.69 1.02 3.67
C SER A 18 6.17 0.97 3.52
N ILE A 19 5.59 -0.21 3.34
CA ILE A 19 4.13 -0.40 3.31
C ILE A 19 3.67 -0.89 4.68
N GLU A 20 2.88 -0.09 5.37
CA GLU A 20 2.29 -0.45 6.66
C GLU A 20 1.28 -1.59 6.48
N LYS A 21 1.34 -2.56 7.38
CA LYS A 21 0.42 -3.71 7.36
C LYS A 21 -1.04 -3.27 7.51
N GLU A 22 -1.95 -3.96 6.83
CA GLU A 22 -3.40 -3.78 6.87
C GLU A 22 -3.92 -2.44 6.35
N THR A 23 -3.22 -1.33 6.64
CA THR A 23 -3.63 0.01 6.21
C THR A 23 -3.14 0.36 4.80
N GLY A 24 -1.96 -0.18 4.41
CA GLY A 24 -1.31 0.14 3.14
C GLY A 24 -0.73 1.55 3.09
N ARG A 25 -0.66 2.26 4.23
CA ARG A 25 -0.04 3.57 4.31
C ARG A 25 1.45 3.47 4.02
N LEU A 26 1.97 4.40 3.24
CA LEU A 26 3.39 4.48 2.91
C LEU A 26 4.12 5.30 3.98
N VAL A 27 5.15 4.71 4.59
CA VAL A 27 5.92 5.30 5.70
C VAL A 27 7.41 5.07 5.50
N GLY A 28 8.22 6.03 5.89
CA GLY A 28 9.67 5.87 6.00
C GLY A 28 10.40 5.51 4.70
N TYR A 29 9.78 5.74 3.54
CA TYR A 29 10.45 5.52 2.25
C TYR A 29 11.40 6.67 1.94
N ARG A 30 12.44 6.36 1.15
CA ARG A 30 13.47 7.30 0.72
C ARG A 30 13.60 7.28 -0.80
N THR A 31 14.56 8.00 -1.34
CA THR A 31 14.85 7.97 -2.77
C THR A 31 15.66 6.72 -3.15
N ILE A 32 15.72 6.43 -4.45
CA ILE A 32 16.58 5.37 -4.99
C ILE A 32 18.04 5.58 -4.60
N ALA A 33 18.52 6.82 -4.68
CA ALA A 33 19.89 7.18 -4.32
C ALA A 33 20.14 6.97 -2.82
N ASP A 34 19.25 7.45 -1.95
CA ASP A 34 19.39 7.35 -0.49
C ASP A 34 19.38 5.89 0.00
N ASP A 35 18.63 5.02 -0.67
CA ASP A 35 18.54 3.61 -0.32
C ASP A 35 19.69 2.78 -0.92
N GLY A 36 20.53 3.35 -1.79
CA GLY A 36 21.64 2.67 -2.43
C GLY A 36 21.21 1.40 -3.21
N VAL A 37 20.10 1.52 -3.92
CA VAL A 37 19.43 0.38 -4.57
C VAL A 37 20.29 -0.21 -5.68
N VAL A 38 20.53 -1.53 -5.62
CA VAL A 38 21.32 -2.26 -6.63
C VAL A 38 20.52 -3.35 -7.36
N SER A 39 19.40 -3.79 -6.79
CA SER A 39 18.55 -4.83 -7.39
C SER A 39 17.41 -4.22 -8.22
N GLY A 40 17.02 -4.94 -9.29
CA GLY A 40 15.94 -4.47 -10.18
C GLY A 40 14.64 -4.06 -9.46
N LYS A 41 14.00 -3.02 -9.95
CA LYS A 41 12.75 -2.45 -9.42
C LYS A 41 11.70 -2.33 -10.51
N TYR A 42 10.45 -2.19 -10.10
CA TYR A 42 9.34 -1.90 -10.99
C TYR A 42 8.94 -0.44 -10.88
N LEU A 43 8.79 0.23 -12.03
CA LEU A 43 8.16 1.55 -12.10
C LEU A 43 6.66 1.42 -11.76
N PHE A 44 6.16 2.36 -10.99
CA PHE A 44 4.73 2.55 -10.76
C PHE A 44 4.36 4.04 -10.93
N THR A 45 3.10 4.28 -11.22
CA THR A 45 2.48 5.61 -11.33
C THR A 45 1.24 5.65 -10.43
N PRO A 46 0.57 6.80 -10.28
CA PRO A 46 -0.70 6.88 -9.55
C PRO A 46 -1.80 5.94 -10.04
N ALA A 47 -1.70 5.39 -11.25
CA ALA A 47 -2.65 4.40 -11.77
C ALA A 47 -2.44 2.96 -11.24
N HIS A 48 -1.32 2.73 -10.52
CA HIS A 48 -1.00 1.40 -10.00
C HIS A 48 -1.41 1.21 -8.54
N ILE A 49 -1.68 -0.04 -8.19
CA ILE A 49 -1.74 -0.53 -6.82
C ILE A 49 -0.47 -1.33 -6.58
N ILE A 50 0.20 -1.12 -5.44
CA ILE A 50 1.38 -1.91 -5.06
C ILE A 50 0.94 -3.00 -4.10
N TYR A 51 1.06 -4.26 -4.52
CA TYR A 51 0.74 -5.45 -3.73
C TYR A 51 2.01 -6.21 -3.36
N SER A 52 2.25 -6.44 -2.06
CA SER A 52 3.37 -7.25 -1.59
C SER A 52 3.13 -8.72 -1.89
N LYS A 53 4.01 -9.35 -2.68
CA LYS A 53 3.93 -10.79 -2.95
C LYS A 53 4.54 -11.67 -1.86
N ILE A 54 5.30 -11.08 -0.92
CA ILE A 54 5.90 -11.78 0.21
C ILE A 54 5.10 -11.51 1.48
N ARG A 55 5.01 -12.52 2.37
CA ARG A 55 4.28 -12.43 3.63
C ARG A 55 2.85 -11.89 3.44
N PRO A 56 2.02 -12.52 2.60
CA PRO A 56 0.67 -12.03 2.29
C PRO A 56 -0.21 -11.87 3.53
N ASN A 57 0.09 -12.58 4.62
CA ASN A 57 -0.57 -12.42 5.92
C ASN A 57 -0.41 -11.02 6.54
N LEU A 58 0.56 -10.23 6.11
CA LEU A 58 0.71 -8.84 6.56
C LEU A 58 -0.20 -7.87 5.80
N ASN A 59 -0.91 -8.34 4.79
CA ASN A 59 -1.93 -7.58 4.04
C ASN A 59 -1.42 -6.20 3.56
N LYS A 60 -0.25 -6.17 2.94
CA LYS A 60 0.42 -4.95 2.50
C LYS A 60 0.01 -4.60 1.08
N VAL A 61 -0.93 -3.67 0.95
CA VAL A 61 -1.47 -3.16 -0.32
C VAL A 61 -1.49 -1.64 -0.26
N ALA A 62 -0.70 -0.96 -1.09
CA ALA A 62 -0.62 0.49 -1.12
C ALA A 62 -1.18 1.09 -2.41
N LEU A 63 -1.74 2.29 -2.29
CA LEU A 63 -2.29 3.08 -3.39
C LEU A 63 -1.54 4.43 -3.44
N PRO A 64 -0.31 4.47 -4.01
CA PRO A 64 0.45 5.71 -4.08
C PRO A 64 -0.22 6.73 -5.01
N ASP A 65 -0.17 8.01 -4.67
CA ASP A 65 -0.64 9.13 -5.49
C ASP A 65 0.50 9.85 -6.24
N PHE A 66 1.67 9.23 -6.27
CA PHE A 66 2.89 9.71 -6.92
C PHE A 66 3.52 8.61 -7.77
N GLU A 67 4.52 8.99 -8.57
CA GLU A 67 5.33 8.08 -9.38
C GLU A 67 6.60 7.68 -8.62
N GLY A 68 7.03 6.41 -8.77
CA GLY A 68 8.22 5.90 -8.09
C GLY A 68 8.60 4.50 -8.53
N LEU A 69 9.55 3.91 -7.81
CA LEU A 69 10.01 2.55 -8.02
C LEU A 69 9.68 1.67 -6.82
N CYS A 70 9.12 0.50 -7.04
CA CYS A 70 8.84 -0.44 -5.96
C CYS A 70 9.72 -1.69 -6.02
N SER A 71 9.85 -2.35 -4.87
CA SER A 71 10.59 -3.59 -4.70
C SER A 71 10.21 -4.65 -5.73
N ALA A 72 11.19 -5.44 -6.16
CA ALA A 72 10.96 -6.65 -6.95
C ALA A 72 10.06 -7.68 -6.21
N ASP A 73 9.89 -7.56 -4.91
CA ASP A 73 8.99 -8.37 -4.10
C ASP A 73 7.56 -7.81 -4.01
N ALA A 74 7.24 -6.80 -4.81
CA ALA A 74 5.88 -6.31 -5.02
C ALA A 74 5.40 -6.54 -6.46
N TYR A 75 4.10 -6.45 -6.65
CA TYR A 75 3.45 -6.33 -7.95
C TYR A 75 2.84 -4.94 -8.08
N PRO A 76 3.33 -4.09 -9.00
CA PRO A 76 2.57 -2.91 -9.42
C PRO A 76 1.44 -3.37 -10.34
N ILE A 77 0.23 -3.33 -9.83
CA ILE A 77 -0.98 -3.75 -10.54
C ILE A 77 -1.57 -2.52 -11.22
N LEU A 78 -1.50 -2.47 -12.55
CA LEU A 78 -2.17 -1.44 -13.32
C LEU A 78 -3.66 -1.72 -13.40
N VAL A 79 -4.48 -0.77 -13.00
CA VAL A 79 -5.94 -0.91 -13.02
C VAL A 79 -6.48 -0.46 -14.38
N LYS A 80 -7.41 -1.23 -14.93
CA LYS A 80 -8.20 -0.83 -16.12
C LYS A 80 -9.40 -0.01 -15.63
N GLU A 81 -9.28 1.31 -15.66
CA GLU A 81 -10.26 2.24 -15.08
C GLU A 81 -11.63 2.18 -15.76
N GLU A 82 -11.69 1.69 -17.01
CA GLU A 82 -12.96 1.47 -17.73
C GLU A 82 -13.79 0.31 -17.13
N ILE A 83 -13.14 -0.57 -16.34
CA ILE A 83 -13.74 -1.78 -15.79
C ILE A 83 -13.84 -1.71 -14.28
N CYS A 84 -12.80 -1.18 -13.62
CA CYS A 84 -12.69 -1.22 -12.17
C CYS A 84 -12.09 0.08 -11.62
N ASN A 85 -12.75 0.64 -10.61
CA ASN A 85 -12.21 1.77 -9.87
C ASN A 85 -10.99 1.32 -9.04
N ARG A 86 -9.94 2.12 -9.04
CA ARG A 86 -8.66 1.80 -8.39
C ARG A 86 -8.79 1.64 -6.86
N GLU A 87 -9.50 2.54 -6.21
CA GLU A 87 -9.74 2.48 -4.77
C GLU A 87 -10.56 1.24 -4.42
N TYR A 88 -11.61 0.96 -5.20
CA TYR A 88 -12.42 -0.25 -5.01
C TYR A 88 -11.57 -1.51 -5.09
N LEU A 89 -10.71 -1.63 -6.11
CA LEU A 89 -9.82 -2.79 -6.26
C LEU A 89 -8.81 -2.85 -5.10
N GLY A 90 -8.20 -1.73 -4.72
CA GLY A 90 -7.24 -1.68 -3.62
C GLY A 90 -7.83 -2.15 -2.29
N TYR A 91 -9.06 -1.71 -1.97
CA TYR A 91 -9.78 -2.18 -0.79
C TYR A 91 -10.23 -3.64 -0.90
N THR A 92 -10.60 -4.09 -2.09
CA THR A 92 -10.89 -5.51 -2.34
C THR A 92 -9.66 -6.37 -2.08
N LEU A 93 -8.47 -5.96 -2.54
CA LEU A 93 -7.20 -6.66 -2.29
C LEU A 93 -6.78 -6.63 -0.81
N ARG A 94 -7.28 -5.68 -0.01
CA ARG A 94 -7.09 -5.64 1.45
C ARG A 94 -8.19 -6.38 2.23
N SER A 95 -9.27 -6.77 1.56
CA SER A 95 -10.40 -7.41 2.22
C SER A 95 -10.05 -8.78 2.79
N LYS A 96 -10.81 -9.17 3.83
CA LYS A 96 -10.70 -10.52 4.40
C LYS A 96 -10.95 -11.61 3.35
N CYS A 97 -11.84 -11.40 2.40
CA CYS A 97 -12.15 -12.35 1.34
C CYS A 97 -10.92 -12.65 0.47
N PHE A 98 -10.21 -11.60 0.01
CA PHE A 98 -8.98 -11.79 -0.75
C PHE A 98 -7.86 -12.37 0.13
N LEU A 99 -7.73 -11.91 1.37
CA LEU A 99 -6.71 -12.41 2.29
C LEU A 99 -6.88 -13.91 2.55
N ASP A 100 -8.08 -14.38 2.85
CA ASP A 100 -8.38 -15.80 3.06
C ASP A 100 -8.06 -16.63 1.81
N TYR A 101 -8.43 -16.10 0.62
CA TYR A 101 -8.12 -16.75 -0.66
C TYR A 101 -6.61 -16.89 -0.88
N ILE A 102 -5.84 -15.81 -0.73
CA ILE A 102 -4.42 -15.82 -1.05
C ILE A 102 -3.59 -16.61 -0.03
N LEU A 103 -4.02 -16.64 1.23
CA LEU A 103 -3.37 -17.41 2.28
C LEU A 103 -3.50 -18.92 2.06
N ALA A 104 -4.51 -19.39 1.36
CA ALA A 104 -4.63 -20.80 1.01
C ALA A 104 -3.44 -21.33 0.19
N PHE A 105 -2.72 -20.46 -0.53
CA PHE A 105 -1.52 -20.79 -1.30
C PHE A 105 -0.21 -20.69 -0.51
N SER A 106 -0.22 -20.13 0.70
CA SER A 106 0.99 -19.71 1.42
C SER A 106 1.35 -20.57 2.64
N ASN A 107 0.63 -21.66 2.91
CA ASN A 107 0.64 -22.40 4.19
C ASN A 107 1.88 -23.27 4.45
N ARG A 108 2.99 -23.19 3.70
CA ARG A 108 4.07 -24.21 3.80
C ARG A 108 5.50 -23.68 3.95
N THR A 109 5.74 -22.38 4.13
CA THR A 109 7.11 -21.84 4.22
C THR A 109 7.26 -20.72 5.23
N ASN A 110 8.47 -20.55 5.79
CA ASN A 110 8.82 -19.46 6.73
C ASN A 110 8.76 -18.07 6.08
N MET A 111 8.84 -17.99 4.76
CA MET A 111 8.62 -16.76 3.96
C MET A 111 7.63 -17.07 2.83
N PRO A 112 6.33 -17.08 3.12
CA PRO A 112 5.33 -17.36 2.10
C PRO A 112 5.37 -16.28 1.02
N LYS A 113 5.41 -16.75 -0.24
CA LYS A 113 5.44 -15.90 -1.42
C LYS A 113 4.36 -16.35 -2.39
N VAL A 114 3.57 -15.41 -2.87
CA VAL A 114 2.53 -15.68 -3.86
C VAL A 114 3.01 -15.27 -5.25
N ASN A 115 2.61 -16.05 -6.24
CA ASN A 115 2.93 -15.78 -7.63
C ASN A 115 1.80 -15.01 -8.35
N LYS A 116 2.11 -14.52 -9.55
CA LYS A 116 1.18 -13.72 -10.35
C LYS A 116 -0.13 -14.46 -10.63
N ASN A 117 -0.06 -15.74 -11.05
CA ASN A 117 -1.24 -16.54 -11.37
C ASN A 117 -2.18 -16.73 -10.18
N GLN A 118 -1.63 -16.83 -8.96
CA GLN A 118 -2.43 -16.93 -7.74
C GLN A 118 -3.19 -15.61 -7.46
N VAL A 119 -2.56 -14.46 -7.67
CA VAL A 119 -3.23 -13.17 -7.52
C VAL A 119 -4.29 -12.97 -8.60
N GLU A 120 -3.97 -13.26 -9.86
CA GLU A 120 -4.89 -13.14 -11.00
C GLU A 120 -6.05 -14.14 -10.98
N GLY A 121 -5.89 -15.26 -10.27
CA GLY A 121 -6.94 -16.27 -10.10
C GLY A 121 -8.08 -15.86 -9.17
N PHE A 122 -7.96 -14.76 -8.45
CA PHE A 122 -9.01 -14.27 -7.57
C PHE A 122 -10.23 -13.80 -8.37
N ARG A 123 -11.40 -14.29 -7.99
CA ARG A 123 -12.70 -13.87 -8.55
C ARG A 123 -13.29 -12.79 -7.65
N LEU A 124 -13.14 -11.53 -8.05
CA LEU A 124 -13.74 -10.43 -7.29
C LEU A 124 -15.17 -10.14 -7.78
N PRO A 125 -16.11 -9.79 -6.89
CA PRO A 125 -17.37 -9.20 -7.28
C PRO A 125 -17.11 -7.84 -7.92
N LEU A 126 -17.71 -7.59 -9.09
CA LEU A 126 -17.53 -6.35 -9.84
C LEU A 126 -18.90 -5.64 -9.97
N PRO A 127 -19.29 -4.78 -9.02
CA PRO A 127 -20.53 -4.02 -9.12
C PRO A 127 -20.45 -2.98 -10.26
N PRO A 128 -21.58 -2.41 -10.68
CA PRO A 128 -21.58 -1.29 -11.64
C PRO A 128 -20.63 -0.16 -11.20
N MET A 129 -20.04 0.55 -12.17
CA MET A 129 -19.03 1.58 -11.92
C MET A 129 -19.52 2.68 -10.95
N ASP A 130 -20.79 3.07 -11.03
CA ASP A 130 -21.36 4.06 -10.13
C ASP A 130 -21.29 3.65 -8.65
N LEU A 131 -21.51 2.37 -8.35
CA LEU A 131 -21.36 1.84 -6.98
C LEU A 131 -19.89 1.76 -6.55
N GLN A 132 -19.00 1.42 -7.48
CA GLN A 132 -17.56 1.45 -7.20
C GLN A 132 -17.08 2.87 -6.88
N ASN A 133 -17.55 3.87 -7.63
CA ASN A 133 -17.23 5.28 -7.40
C ASN A 133 -17.80 5.80 -6.09
N GLN A 134 -19.03 5.47 -5.76
CA GLN A 134 -19.63 5.81 -4.46
C GLN A 134 -18.84 5.22 -3.29
N PHE A 135 -18.39 3.97 -3.43
CA PHE A 135 -17.53 3.33 -2.45
C PHE A 135 -16.18 4.06 -2.32
N ALA A 136 -15.55 4.41 -3.45
CA ALA A 136 -14.29 5.14 -3.47
C ALA A 136 -14.41 6.52 -2.80
N ASP A 137 -15.51 7.25 -3.06
CA ASP A 137 -15.78 8.54 -2.41
C ASP A 137 -15.96 8.40 -0.90
N PHE A 138 -16.72 7.40 -0.47
CA PHE A 138 -16.92 7.10 0.95
C PHE A 138 -15.58 6.79 1.64
N VAL A 139 -14.76 5.95 1.04
CA VAL A 139 -13.45 5.58 1.59
C VAL A 139 -12.53 6.80 1.69
N ARG A 140 -12.46 7.64 0.66
CA ARG A 140 -11.68 8.89 0.69
C ARG A 140 -12.10 9.81 1.83
N GLN A 141 -13.41 9.90 2.11
CA GLN A 141 -13.92 10.69 3.25
C GLN A 141 -13.49 10.08 4.59
N VAL A 142 -13.59 8.75 4.73
CA VAL A 142 -13.15 8.04 5.93
C VAL A 142 -11.65 8.25 6.17
N ASP A 143 -10.83 8.13 5.14
CA ASP A 143 -9.37 8.28 5.28
C ASP A 143 -8.99 9.73 5.63
N LYS A 144 -9.64 10.74 5.04
CA LYS A 144 -9.48 12.15 5.46
C LYS A 144 -9.83 12.35 6.94
N SER A 145 -10.93 11.76 7.39
CA SER A 145 -11.36 11.83 8.79
C SER A 145 -10.36 11.18 9.74
N LYS A 146 -9.81 10.02 9.37
CA LYS A 146 -8.77 9.34 10.15
C LYS A 146 -7.51 10.20 10.31
N VAL A 147 -7.06 10.86 9.22
CA VAL A 147 -5.89 11.76 9.27
C VAL A 147 -6.16 12.94 10.19
N ALA A 148 -7.34 13.56 10.14
CA ALA A 148 -7.71 14.68 11.00
C ALA A 148 -7.75 14.26 12.49
N ILE A 149 -8.34 13.10 12.78
CA ILE A 149 -8.40 12.55 14.14
C ILE A 149 -7.00 12.23 14.66
N GLN A 150 -6.14 11.62 13.83
CA GLN A 150 -4.77 11.29 14.24
C GLN A 150 -3.98 12.57 14.57
N LYS A 151 -4.10 13.60 13.74
CA LYS A 151 -3.45 14.89 13.99
C LYS A 151 -3.91 15.50 15.34
N SER A 152 -5.21 15.50 15.59
CA SER A 152 -5.78 16.01 16.86
C SER A 152 -5.31 15.20 18.07
N LEU A 153 -5.18 13.88 17.91
CA LEU A 153 -4.62 13.01 18.95
C LEU A 153 -3.17 13.32 19.25
N ASP A 154 -2.35 13.54 18.22
CA ASP A 154 -0.93 13.85 18.37
C ASP A 154 -0.73 15.22 19.03
N GLU A 155 -1.53 16.24 18.63
CA GLU A 155 -1.55 17.56 19.28
C GLU A 155 -1.94 17.46 20.76
N THR A 156 -2.95 16.65 21.09
CA THR A 156 -3.41 16.42 22.47
C THR A 156 -2.32 15.73 23.31
N LYS A 157 -1.60 14.76 22.75
CA LYS A 157 -0.48 14.10 23.43
C LYS A 157 0.65 15.08 23.74
N LEU A 158 1.02 15.93 22.77
CA LEU A 158 2.06 16.94 22.98
C LEU A 158 1.68 17.92 24.09
N LEU A 159 0.41 18.35 24.13
CA LEU A 159 -0.08 19.20 25.22
C LEU A 159 -0.04 18.48 26.56
N PHE A 160 -0.49 17.22 26.62
CA PHE A 160 -0.44 16.42 27.83
C PHE A 160 1.00 16.27 28.36
N ASP A 161 1.95 15.93 27.49
CA ASP A 161 3.36 15.75 27.86
C ASP A 161 3.97 17.06 28.37
N SER A 162 3.63 18.19 27.74
CA SER A 162 4.04 19.52 28.19
C SER A 162 3.53 19.85 29.60
N LEU A 163 2.25 19.60 29.84
CA LEU A 163 1.64 19.82 31.16
C LEU A 163 2.24 18.88 32.24
N MET A 164 2.47 17.61 31.86
CA MET A 164 3.13 16.68 32.80
C MET A 164 4.53 17.15 33.18
N GLN A 165 5.28 17.68 32.24
CA GLN A 165 6.61 18.23 32.52
C GLN A 165 6.55 19.51 33.35
N GLU A 166 5.55 20.35 33.14
CA GLU A 166 5.36 21.58 33.91
C GLU A 166 4.99 21.33 35.40
N TYR A 167 4.11 20.33 35.64
CA TYR A 167 3.54 20.09 36.95
C TYR A 167 4.25 19.01 37.78
N PHE A 168 5.00 18.12 37.13
CA PHE A 168 5.61 16.93 37.75
C PHE A 168 7.10 16.75 37.43
N GLY A 169 7.67 17.52 36.51
CA GLY A 169 9.10 17.53 36.19
C GLY A 169 9.83 18.59 36.97
#